data_4d0214a23166c900a5aefc52c4c4198c
#
_entry.id   4d0214a23166c900a5aefc52c4c4198c
#
_cell.length_a   1.000
_cell.length_b   1.000
_cell.length_c   1.000
_cell.angle_alpha   90.00
_cell.angle_beta   90.00
_cell.angle_gamma   90.00
#
_symmetry.space_group_name_H-M   'P 1'
#
loop_
_entity.id
_entity.type
_entity.pdbx_description
1 polymer ?
#
loop_
_entity_poly.entity_id
_entity_poly.type
_entity_poly.pdbx_seq_one_letter_code
_entity_poly.pdbx_strand_id
1 'polypeptide(L)'
;MFLYVLLITHVYSSELDLEMTGQEYTQILKKTPFQKSNSALNQIIETGKRNLEWFSVINSQRPSDNQLSLYNPDLIVGIPIDHPKEYNEKTVLTDYKTLLNQLPDNFKNILLSNVEPPPNHPYSSDNEYLETVRKVDRVYQSASRWIIMKPNLDYLAQKSFKDIRGYFFLSKIENIEDKISNWNSLSDQEKKDFKEWLISICHNNWIDKSSCQSELENELVENSALKFYKEYLNGSQEMYNEFYKIRGARSDLKWISTNPLTLFAPFVTPETKTIQTWLIDNIEDEWKWKDWKIKLDFTENNFGTTHVVFTPGATPHVNGLGGNEITMDASRPLEDYSARWTIRHEYGHTLGFPDCYVEFYDTDREIIINYQIDLDNLMCSRRGHLKETHFIELKENYFKD
;
A
#
# COMPACT_ATOMS: atom_id res chain seq x y z
N MET A 1 38.16 -23.26 9.78
CA MET A 1 36.71 -23.36 9.98
C MET A 1 36.14 -22.00 9.61
N PHE A 2 35.79 -21.80 8.32
CA PHE A 2 35.24 -20.55 7.81
C PHE A 2 33.73 -20.54 8.09
N LEU A 3 33.30 -19.63 8.93
CA LEU A 3 31.88 -19.35 9.17
C LEU A 3 31.35 -18.62 7.94
N TYR A 4 30.59 -19.31 7.09
CA TYR A 4 29.75 -18.67 6.08
C TYR A 4 28.57 -18.01 6.79
N VAL A 5 28.66 -16.71 7.03
CA VAL A 5 27.49 -15.91 7.36
C VAL A 5 26.68 -15.80 6.09
N LEU A 6 25.65 -16.63 5.97
CA LEU A 6 24.56 -16.42 5.02
C LEU A 6 23.86 -15.10 5.40
N LEU A 7 24.25 -14.03 4.74
CA LEU A 7 23.44 -12.82 4.65
C LEU A 7 22.18 -13.20 3.85
N ILE A 8 21.18 -13.72 4.54
CA ILE A 8 19.82 -13.77 4.02
C ILE A 8 19.40 -12.30 3.97
N THR A 9 19.52 -11.69 2.79
CA THR A 9 18.84 -10.44 2.50
C THR A 9 17.35 -10.76 2.57
N HIS A 10 16.76 -10.53 3.73
CA HIS A 10 15.33 -10.48 3.88
C HIS A 10 14.87 -9.29 3.05
N VAL A 11 14.38 -9.56 1.87
CA VAL A 11 13.52 -8.60 1.17
C VAL A 11 12.32 -8.44 2.11
N TYR A 12 12.28 -7.34 2.83
CA TYR A 12 11.18 -7.01 3.73
C TYR A 12 9.92 -6.93 2.88
N SER A 13 9.13 -8.00 2.88
CA SER A 13 7.87 -8.08 2.12
C SER A 13 6.81 -7.08 2.60
N SER A 14 7.08 -6.40 3.72
CA SER A 14 6.20 -5.40 4.31
C SER A 14 6.35 -4.00 3.72
N GLU A 15 7.30 -3.81 2.82
CA GLU A 15 7.59 -2.51 2.18
C GLU A 15 7.00 -2.43 0.75
N LEU A 16 6.27 -3.45 0.31
CA LEU A 16 5.61 -3.40 -0.98
C LEU A 16 4.30 -2.63 -0.86
N ASP A 17 4.24 -1.46 -1.45
CA ASP A 17 3.02 -0.68 -1.57
C ASP A 17 1.85 -1.50 -2.15
N LEU A 18 0.65 -1.33 -1.62
CA LEU A 18 -0.56 -2.02 -2.11
C LEU A 18 -1.00 -1.54 -3.50
N GLU A 19 -0.57 -0.35 -3.92
CA GLU A 19 -0.92 0.26 -5.21
C GLU A 19 0.13 0.03 -6.30
N MET A 20 1.01 -0.95 -6.12
CA MET A 20 2.02 -1.26 -7.13
C MET A 20 1.41 -1.63 -8.47
N THR A 21 1.99 -1.06 -9.51
CA THR A 21 1.61 -1.30 -10.90
C THR A 21 2.13 -2.64 -11.41
N GLY A 22 1.50 -3.20 -12.46
CA GLY A 22 2.00 -4.42 -13.09
C GLY A 22 3.45 -4.31 -13.60
N GLN A 23 3.88 -3.09 -14.00
CA GLN A 23 5.26 -2.85 -14.40
C GLN A 23 6.22 -2.94 -13.22
N GLU A 24 5.87 -2.40 -12.05
CA GLU A 24 6.66 -2.53 -10.81
C GLU A 24 6.78 -3.99 -10.40
N TYR A 25 5.67 -4.73 -10.39
CA TYR A 25 5.70 -6.19 -10.16
C TYR A 25 6.60 -6.93 -11.14
N THR A 26 6.58 -6.53 -12.41
CA THR A 26 7.47 -7.14 -13.43
C THR A 26 8.96 -6.96 -13.07
N GLN A 27 9.35 -5.80 -12.56
CA GLN A 27 10.73 -5.53 -12.15
C GLN A 27 11.14 -6.36 -10.91
N ILE A 28 10.25 -6.46 -9.93
CA ILE A 28 10.51 -7.25 -8.72
C ILE A 28 10.64 -8.73 -9.07
N LEU A 29 9.73 -9.27 -9.91
CA LEU A 29 9.75 -10.67 -10.32
C LEU A 29 11.02 -11.07 -11.09
N LYS A 30 11.68 -10.12 -11.79
CA LYS A 30 12.99 -10.38 -12.41
C LYS A 30 14.09 -10.71 -11.38
N LYS A 31 13.98 -10.15 -10.17
CA LYS A 31 14.95 -10.31 -9.07
C LYS A 31 14.51 -11.39 -8.08
N THR A 32 13.27 -11.83 -8.11
CA THR A 32 12.74 -12.87 -7.21
C THR A 32 13.13 -14.24 -7.72
N PRO A 33 13.71 -15.11 -6.87
CA PRO A 33 14.00 -16.50 -7.25
C PRO A 33 12.68 -17.26 -7.40
N PHE A 34 12.13 -17.20 -8.58
CA PHE A 34 10.89 -17.85 -8.94
C PHE A 34 11.19 -19.07 -9.82
N GLN A 35 10.85 -20.26 -9.34
CA GLN A 35 11.00 -21.46 -10.14
C GLN A 35 9.99 -21.40 -11.29
N LYS A 36 10.49 -21.36 -12.52
CA LYS A 36 9.70 -21.56 -13.75
C LYS A 36 9.24 -23.03 -13.83
N SER A 37 8.43 -23.46 -12.88
CA SER A 37 7.69 -24.73 -13.03
C SER A 37 6.47 -24.45 -13.93
N ASN A 38 5.96 -25.47 -14.62
CA ASN A 38 4.74 -25.41 -15.42
C ASN A 38 3.47 -25.22 -14.56
N SER A 39 3.53 -24.32 -13.57
CA SER A 39 2.41 -24.03 -12.69
C SER A 39 1.40 -23.11 -13.41
N ALA A 40 0.14 -23.22 -13.07
CA ALA A 40 -0.90 -22.34 -13.57
C ALA A 40 -0.63 -20.86 -13.23
N LEU A 41 0.09 -20.56 -12.15
CA LEU A 41 0.57 -19.23 -11.82
C LEU A 41 1.52 -18.66 -12.89
N ASN A 42 2.42 -19.50 -13.45
CA ASN A 42 3.30 -19.07 -14.54
C ASN A 42 2.52 -18.61 -15.76
N GLN A 43 1.42 -19.30 -16.08
CA GLN A 43 0.58 -18.89 -17.19
C GLN A 43 -0.02 -17.49 -16.95
N ILE A 44 -0.43 -17.18 -15.72
CA ILE A 44 -0.92 -15.83 -15.36
C ILE A 44 0.18 -14.80 -15.54
N ILE A 45 1.39 -15.10 -15.05
CA ILE A 45 2.54 -14.18 -15.17
C ILE A 45 2.90 -13.92 -16.63
N GLU A 46 2.95 -14.94 -17.47
CA GLU A 46 3.23 -14.76 -18.89
C GLU A 46 2.12 -14.01 -19.62
N THR A 47 0.85 -14.28 -19.27
CA THR A 47 -0.30 -13.54 -19.81
C THR A 47 -0.25 -12.06 -19.44
N GLY A 48 0.09 -11.75 -18.18
CA GLY A 48 0.21 -10.37 -17.70
C GLY A 48 1.38 -9.61 -18.35
N LYS A 49 2.55 -10.23 -18.45
CA LYS A 49 3.70 -9.65 -19.17
C LYS A 49 3.35 -9.35 -20.62
N ARG A 50 2.69 -10.30 -21.29
CA ARG A 50 2.27 -10.13 -22.66
C ARG A 50 1.24 -9.02 -22.84
N ASN A 51 0.33 -8.87 -21.90
CA ASN A 51 -0.63 -7.77 -21.86
C ASN A 51 0.10 -6.41 -21.80
N LEU A 52 1.09 -6.26 -20.95
CA LEU A 52 1.90 -5.05 -20.81
C LEU A 52 2.76 -4.79 -22.06
N GLU A 53 3.34 -5.84 -22.65
CA GLU A 53 4.08 -5.76 -23.91
C GLU A 53 3.18 -5.25 -25.05
N TRP A 54 1.99 -5.85 -25.22
CA TRP A 54 1.04 -5.43 -26.25
C TRP A 54 0.59 -3.99 -26.04
N PHE A 55 0.29 -3.61 -24.79
CA PHE A 55 -0.02 -2.23 -24.43
C PHE A 55 1.10 -1.26 -24.84
N SER A 56 2.35 -1.64 -24.61
CA SER A 56 3.54 -0.86 -25.00
C SER A 56 3.65 -0.76 -26.54
N VAL A 57 3.42 -1.84 -27.27
CA VAL A 57 3.42 -1.84 -28.75
C VAL A 57 2.37 -0.88 -29.30
N ILE A 58 1.14 -0.91 -28.78
CA ILE A 58 0.09 0.02 -29.18
C ILE A 58 0.46 1.46 -28.91
N ASN A 59 1.02 1.76 -27.72
CA ASN A 59 1.43 3.11 -27.36
C ASN A 59 2.61 3.63 -28.21
N SER A 60 3.53 2.75 -28.62
CA SER A 60 4.66 3.14 -29.46
C SER A 60 4.24 3.66 -30.86
N GLN A 61 3.01 3.33 -31.30
CA GLN A 61 2.44 3.80 -32.57
C GLN A 61 1.65 5.12 -32.42
N ARG A 62 1.53 5.64 -31.19
CA ARG A 62 0.73 6.83 -30.88
C ARG A 62 1.61 8.04 -30.64
N PRO A 63 1.17 9.24 -31.03
CA PRO A 63 1.80 10.48 -30.61
C PRO A 63 1.83 10.58 -29.08
N SER A 64 2.82 11.26 -28.54
CA SER A 64 3.03 11.38 -27.07
C SER A 64 1.85 12.00 -26.31
N ASP A 65 1.09 12.86 -26.96
CA ASP A 65 -0.11 13.52 -26.44
C ASP A 65 -1.39 12.66 -26.54
N ASN A 66 -1.31 11.50 -27.22
CA ASN A 66 -2.44 10.57 -27.40
C ASN A 66 -2.11 9.14 -26.93
N GLN A 67 -1.14 8.98 -26.07
CA GLN A 67 -0.84 7.68 -25.47
C GLN A 67 -1.89 7.26 -24.45
N LEU A 68 -2.20 5.96 -24.45
CA LEU A 68 -3.12 5.38 -23.48
C LEU A 68 -2.43 5.23 -22.12
N SER A 69 -3.20 5.41 -21.04
CA SER A 69 -2.74 5.16 -19.68
C SER A 69 -3.54 4.03 -19.03
N LEU A 70 -2.85 3.07 -18.45
CA LEU A 70 -3.48 2.03 -17.62
C LEU A 70 -4.01 2.62 -16.31
N TYR A 71 -3.38 3.68 -15.85
CA TYR A 71 -3.68 4.32 -14.58
C TYR A 71 -4.36 5.66 -14.85
N ASN A 72 -5.54 5.81 -14.28
CA ASN A 72 -6.32 7.02 -14.40
C ASN A 72 -6.44 7.66 -13.00
N PRO A 73 -6.08 8.94 -12.84
CA PRO A 73 -6.22 9.66 -11.58
C PRO A 73 -7.67 9.68 -11.06
N ASP A 74 -8.64 9.67 -11.95
CA ASP A 74 -10.07 9.72 -11.61
C ASP A 74 -10.65 8.36 -11.17
N LEU A 75 -9.89 7.27 -11.34
CA LEU A 75 -10.31 5.96 -10.86
C LEU A 75 -9.83 5.78 -9.42
N ILE A 76 -10.76 5.75 -8.49
CA ILE A 76 -10.49 5.33 -7.12
C ILE A 76 -10.10 3.85 -7.18
N VAL A 77 -8.80 3.60 -7.16
CA VAL A 77 -8.23 2.25 -7.08
C VAL A 77 -7.59 2.16 -5.72
N GLY A 78 -8.30 1.61 -4.77
CA GLY A 78 -7.80 1.37 -3.43
C GLY A 78 -8.47 0.12 -2.88
N ILE A 79 -7.97 -0.37 -1.78
CA ILE A 79 -8.50 -1.52 -1.05
C ILE A 79 -8.95 -1.00 0.31
N PRO A 80 -10.19 -0.50 0.43
CA PRO A 80 -10.64 0.10 1.67
C PRO A 80 -10.80 -0.93 2.78
N ILE A 81 -10.67 -0.48 4.03
CA ILE A 81 -10.71 -1.32 5.23
C ILE A 81 -12.01 -2.11 5.38
N ASP A 82 -13.12 -1.58 4.89
CA ASP A 82 -14.44 -2.24 4.92
C ASP A 82 -14.64 -3.26 3.79
N HIS A 83 -13.76 -3.26 2.79
CA HIS A 83 -13.73 -4.23 1.69
C HIS A 83 -12.30 -4.71 1.45
N PRO A 84 -11.68 -5.41 2.42
CA PRO A 84 -10.31 -5.87 2.30
C PRO A 84 -10.16 -6.84 1.13
N LYS A 85 -8.99 -6.83 0.51
CA LYS A 85 -8.66 -7.85 -0.48
C LYS A 85 -8.17 -9.10 0.25
N GLU A 86 -8.83 -10.20 -0.04
CA GLU A 86 -8.52 -11.52 0.50
C GLU A 86 -8.08 -12.44 -0.65
N TYR A 87 -6.91 -13.02 -0.55
CA TYR A 87 -6.40 -13.85 -1.63
C TYR A 87 -5.40 -14.92 -1.19
N ASN A 88 -5.36 -15.98 -1.97
CA ASN A 88 -4.36 -17.03 -1.94
C ASN A 88 -4.18 -17.58 -3.37
N GLU A 89 -3.36 -18.61 -3.53
CA GLU A 89 -3.13 -19.22 -4.84
C GLU A 89 -4.43 -19.67 -5.51
N LYS A 90 -5.35 -20.27 -4.73
CA LYS A 90 -6.63 -20.79 -5.27
C LYS A 90 -7.55 -19.68 -5.77
N THR A 91 -7.65 -18.57 -5.02
CA THR A 91 -8.47 -17.42 -5.45
C THR A 91 -7.90 -16.78 -6.70
N VAL A 92 -6.58 -16.56 -6.76
CA VAL A 92 -5.90 -16.01 -7.94
C VAL A 92 -6.11 -16.89 -9.19
N LEU A 93 -6.04 -18.19 -9.06
CA LEU A 93 -6.31 -19.13 -10.17
C LEU A 93 -7.78 -19.11 -10.60
N THR A 94 -8.70 -18.92 -9.66
CA THR A 94 -10.14 -18.80 -9.95
C THR A 94 -10.44 -17.50 -10.70
N ASP A 95 -9.86 -16.39 -10.26
CA ASP A 95 -10.00 -15.09 -10.91
C ASP A 95 -9.47 -15.12 -12.34
N TYR A 96 -8.32 -15.78 -12.55
CA TYR A 96 -7.77 -15.96 -13.90
C TYR A 96 -8.68 -16.76 -14.83
N LYS A 97 -9.23 -17.88 -14.34
CA LYS A 97 -10.20 -18.68 -15.14
C LYS A 97 -11.44 -17.86 -15.48
N THR A 98 -11.96 -17.11 -14.53
CA THR A 98 -13.10 -16.23 -14.73
C THR A 98 -12.79 -15.15 -15.77
N LEU A 99 -11.62 -14.52 -15.67
CA LEU A 99 -11.13 -13.55 -16.65
C LEU A 99 -11.09 -14.15 -18.06
N LEU A 100 -10.43 -15.30 -18.25
CA LEU A 100 -10.31 -15.94 -19.55
C LEU A 100 -11.66 -16.27 -20.20
N ASN A 101 -12.68 -16.59 -19.40
CA ASN A 101 -14.04 -16.84 -19.90
C ASN A 101 -14.76 -15.55 -20.32
N GLN A 102 -14.35 -14.39 -19.81
CA GLN A 102 -14.93 -13.09 -20.13
C GLN A 102 -14.23 -12.38 -21.28
N LEU A 103 -13.01 -12.79 -21.62
CA LEU A 103 -12.24 -12.16 -22.70
C LEU A 103 -12.81 -12.57 -24.07
N PRO A 104 -12.96 -11.61 -25.02
CA PRO A 104 -13.26 -11.92 -26.41
C PRO A 104 -12.18 -12.85 -27.01
N ASP A 105 -12.60 -13.80 -27.85
CA ASP A 105 -11.70 -14.83 -28.39
C ASP A 105 -10.53 -14.24 -29.19
N ASN A 106 -10.75 -13.18 -29.96
CA ASN A 106 -9.70 -12.49 -30.71
C ASN A 106 -8.64 -11.87 -29.79
N PHE A 107 -9.06 -11.28 -28.66
CA PHE A 107 -8.13 -10.72 -27.67
C PHE A 107 -7.39 -11.84 -26.90
N LYS A 108 -8.13 -12.84 -26.44
CA LYS A 108 -7.59 -14.00 -25.73
C LYS A 108 -6.54 -14.75 -26.56
N ASN A 109 -6.81 -14.95 -27.85
CA ASN A 109 -5.88 -15.64 -28.75
C ASN A 109 -4.54 -14.89 -28.89
N ILE A 110 -4.55 -13.55 -28.93
CA ILE A 110 -3.33 -12.74 -28.94
C ILE A 110 -2.57 -12.88 -27.63
N LEU A 111 -3.27 -12.78 -26.51
CA LEU A 111 -2.64 -12.88 -25.19
C LEU A 111 -1.99 -14.26 -24.90
N LEU A 112 -2.62 -15.34 -25.38
CA LEU A 112 -2.16 -16.70 -25.11
C LEU A 112 -1.25 -17.28 -26.22
N SER A 113 -1.03 -16.53 -27.30
CA SER A 113 -0.17 -16.95 -28.41
C SER A 113 1.27 -16.48 -28.22
N ASN A 114 2.19 -17.09 -29.00
CA ASN A 114 3.58 -16.62 -29.12
C ASN A 114 3.79 -15.70 -30.34
N VAL A 115 2.69 -15.26 -30.97
CA VAL A 115 2.75 -14.37 -32.16
C VAL A 115 3.04 -12.95 -31.69
N GLU A 116 3.83 -12.18 -32.46
CA GLU A 116 4.12 -10.79 -32.16
C GLU A 116 2.82 -9.98 -31.97
N PRO A 117 2.69 -9.15 -30.91
CA PRO A 117 1.50 -8.38 -30.65
C PRO A 117 1.22 -7.41 -31.82
N PRO A 118 -0.02 -7.36 -32.32
CA PRO A 118 -0.37 -6.42 -33.40
C PRO A 118 -0.32 -4.97 -32.91
N PRO A 119 -0.04 -4.01 -33.82
CA PRO A 119 0.05 -2.59 -33.45
C PRO A 119 -1.30 -1.94 -33.08
N ASN A 120 -2.40 -2.66 -33.31
CA ASN A 120 -3.76 -2.21 -33.02
C ASN A 120 -4.48 -3.21 -32.11
N HIS A 121 -5.43 -2.72 -31.33
CA HIS A 121 -6.32 -3.58 -30.55
C HIS A 121 -7.62 -3.92 -31.30
N PRO A 122 -8.29 -5.03 -30.99
CA PRO A 122 -9.47 -5.51 -31.68
C PRO A 122 -10.80 -4.89 -31.19
N TYR A 123 -10.77 -3.88 -30.36
CA TYR A 123 -11.95 -3.23 -29.78
C TYR A 123 -12.41 -2.05 -30.63
N SER A 124 -13.68 -1.68 -30.48
CA SER A 124 -14.28 -0.54 -31.19
C SER A 124 -13.81 0.81 -30.60
N SER A 125 -13.38 0.83 -29.36
CA SER A 125 -12.88 2.04 -28.69
C SER A 125 -11.69 1.77 -27.76
N ASP A 126 -10.88 2.79 -27.55
CA ASP A 126 -9.78 2.77 -26.57
C ASP A 126 -10.28 2.48 -25.14
N ASN A 127 -11.47 2.96 -24.78
CA ASN A 127 -12.02 2.73 -23.45
C ASN A 127 -12.32 1.25 -23.20
N GLU A 128 -12.96 0.55 -24.15
CA GLU A 128 -13.20 -0.90 -24.03
C GLU A 128 -11.90 -1.68 -23.94
N TYR A 129 -10.90 -1.28 -24.73
CA TYR A 129 -9.56 -1.86 -24.66
C TYR A 129 -8.94 -1.66 -23.29
N LEU A 130 -8.91 -0.42 -22.79
CA LEU A 130 -8.33 -0.08 -21.47
C LEU A 130 -9.02 -0.82 -20.33
N GLU A 131 -10.34 -0.95 -20.34
CA GLU A 131 -11.06 -1.74 -19.32
C GLU A 131 -10.59 -3.20 -19.31
N THR A 132 -10.41 -3.78 -20.49
CA THR A 132 -9.96 -5.18 -20.60
C THR A 132 -8.52 -5.34 -20.16
N VAL A 133 -7.62 -4.48 -20.64
CA VAL A 133 -6.20 -4.50 -20.25
C VAL A 133 -6.04 -4.34 -18.73
N ARG A 134 -6.81 -3.45 -18.10
CA ARG A 134 -6.82 -3.25 -16.65
C ARG A 134 -7.31 -4.48 -15.88
N LYS A 135 -8.30 -5.22 -16.42
CA LYS A 135 -8.75 -6.49 -15.82
C LYS A 135 -7.63 -7.53 -15.83
N VAL A 136 -6.94 -7.67 -16.96
CA VAL A 136 -5.78 -8.59 -17.07
C VAL A 136 -4.67 -8.16 -16.11
N ASP A 137 -4.36 -6.88 -16.08
CA ASP A 137 -3.30 -6.33 -15.21
C ASP A 137 -3.59 -6.56 -13.72
N ARG A 138 -4.84 -6.41 -13.26
CA ARG A 138 -5.23 -6.71 -11.87
C ARG A 138 -5.00 -8.16 -11.47
N VAL A 139 -5.34 -9.11 -12.33
CA VAL A 139 -5.08 -10.54 -12.07
C VAL A 139 -3.59 -10.82 -12.07
N TYR A 140 -2.84 -10.20 -12.97
CA TYR A 140 -1.38 -10.26 -13.01
C TYR A 140 -0.75 -9.72 -11.72
N GLN A 141 -1.18 -8.56 -11.24
CA GLN A 141 -0.71 -7.97 -9.99
C GLN A 141 -0.98 -8.90 -8.80
N SER A 142 -2.18 -9.50 -8.72
CA SER A 142 -2.54 -10.43 -7.66
C SER A 142 -1.67 -11.69 -7.66
N ALA A 143 -1.42 -12.26 -8.83
CA ALA A 143 -0.53 -13.42 -8.98
C ALA A 143 0.92 -13.07 -8.62
N SER A 144 1.39 -11.93 -9.10
CA SER A 144 2.75 -11.43 -8.82
C SER A 144 2.96 -11.22 -7.32
N ARG A 145 2.00 -10.55 -6.67
CA ARG A 145 2.05 -10.31 -5.23
C ARG A 145 2.04 -11.62 -4.44
N TRP A 146 1.17 -12.57 -4.79
CA TRP A 146 1.16 -13.88 -4.16
C TRP A 146 2.52 -14.58 -4.25
N ILE A 147 3.15 -14.58 -5.43
CA ILE A 147 4.47 -15.20 -5.65
C ILE A 147 5.53 -14.55 -4.75
N ILE A 148 5.53 -13.23 -4.65
CA ILE A 148 6.50 -12.48 -3.85
C ILE A 148 6.27 -12.70 -2.35
N MET A 149 5.01 -12.75 -1.90
CA MET A 149 4.65 -12.87 -0.49
C MET A 149 4.72 -14.30 0.04
N LYS A 150 4.46 -15.30 -0.81
CA LYS A 150 4.43 -16.73 -0.43
C LYS A 150 5.63 -17.19 0.40
N PRO A 151 6.88 -16.83 0.10
CA PRO A 151 8.04 -17.20 0.91
C PRO A 151 8.06 -16.60 2.32
N ASN A 152 7.22 -15.60 2.59
CA ASN A 152 7.22 -14.81 3.82
C ASN A 152 5.91 -14.96 4.62
N LEU A 153 5.11 -16.02 4.38
CA LEU A 153 3.83 -16.22 5.06
C LEU A 153 3.96 -16.26 6.58
N ASP A 154 5.00 -16.91 7.12
CA ASP A 154 5.24 -16.96 8.57
C ASP A 154 5.47 -15.55 9.16
N TYR A 155 6.18 -14.69 8.45
CA TYR A 155 6.39 -13.31 8.85
C TYR A 155 5.09 -12.49 8.74
N LEU A 156 4.31 -12.69 7.68
CA LEU A 156 3.01 -12.04 7.52
C LEU A 156 2.01 -12.52 8.59
N ALA A 157 2.05 -13.78 9.00
CA ALA A 157 1.21 -14.30 10.07
C ALA A 157 1.48 -13.57 11.40
N GLN A 158 2.75 -13.30 11.69
CA GLN A 158 3.14 -12.53 12.88
C GLN A 158 2.62 -11.09 12.89
N LYS A 159 2.17 -10.56 11.74
CA LYS A 159 1.60 -9.21 11.65
C LYS A 159 0.10 -9.15 11.87
N SER A 160 -0.57 -10.27 12.08
CA SER A 160 -2.03 -10.33 12.24
C SER A 160 -2.54 -9.49 13.42
N PHE A 161 -1.71 -9.22 14.44
CA PHE A 161 -2.06 -8.31 15.54
C PHE A 161 -2.26 -6.85 15.10
N LYS A 162 -1.82 -6.48 13.89
CA LYS A 162 -2.06 -5.17 13.29
C LYS A 162 -3.41 -5.05 12.57
N ASP A 163 -4.22 -6.09 12.59
CA ASP A 163 -5.55 -6.03 12.00
C ASP A 163 -6.48 -5.16 12.86
N ILE A 164 -6.59 -3.89 12.50
CA ILE A 164 -7.36 -2.89 13.26
C ILE A 164 -8.82 -2.79 12.83
N ARG A 165 -9.33 -3.71 11.99
CA ARG A 165 -10.73 -3.70 11.54
C ARG A 165 -11.71 -3.77 12.70
N GLY A 166 -11.39 -4.55 13.74
CA GLY A 166 -12.22 -4.63 14.94
C GLY A 166 -12.43 -3.27 15.59
N TYR A 167 -11.34 -2.52 15.86
CA TYR A 167 -11.42 -1.17 16.39
C TYR A 167 -12.17 -0.22 15.44
N PHE A 168 -11.85 -0.26 14.15
CA PHE A 168 -12.46 0.59 13.14
C PHE A 168 -13.98 0.44 13.07
N PHE A 169 -14.51 -0.79 13.08
CA PHE A 169 -15.95 -1.02 13.03
C PHE A 169 -16.62 -0.69 14.34
N LEU A 170 -16.08 -1.15 15.48
CA LEU A 170 -16.65 -0.87 16.79
C LEU A 170 -16.71 0.64 17.09
N SER A 171 -15.69 1.40 16.71
CA SER A 171 -15.63 2.86 16.93
C SER A 171 -16.69 3.66 16.15
N LYS A 172 -17.27 3.08 15.10
CA LYS A 172 -18.30 3.73 14.26
C LYS A 172 -19.73 3.43 14.73
N ILE A 173 -19.90 2.53 15.69
CA ILE A 173 -21.21 2.14 16.17
C ILE A 173 -21.66 3.10 17.26
N GLU A 174 -22.76 3.79 17.02
CA GLU A 174 -23.41 4.58 18.06
C GLU A 174 -23.89 3.69 19.23
N ASN A 175 -23.66 4.13 20.45
CA ASN A 175 -24.05 3.43 21.68
C ASN A 175 -23.52 1.99 21.74
N ILE A 176 -22.25 1.78 21.31
CA ILE A 176 -21.63 0.45 21.26
C ILE A 176 -21.64 -0.26 22.63
N GLU A 177 -21.41 0.47 23.73
CA GLU A 177 -21.44 -0.10 25.08
C GLU A 177 -22.81 -0.66 25.45
N ASP A 178 -23.88 0.05 25.08
CA ASP A 178 -25.25 -0.41 25.31
C ASP A 178 -25.55 -1.67 24.49
N LYS A 179 -25.10 -1.71 23.24
CA LYS A 179 -25.27 -2.89 22.38
C LYS A 179 -24.53 -4.10 22.93
N ILE A 180 -23.28 -3.94 23.36
CA ILE A 180 -22.49 -5.03 23.94
C ILE A 180 -23.11 -5.50 25.27
N SER A 181 -23.57 -4.58 26.11
CA SER A 181 -24.27 -4.91 27.38
C SER A 181 -25.53 -5.72 27.16
N ASN A 182 -26.23 -5.46 26.06
CA ASN A 182 -27.46 -6.15 25.68
C ASN A 182 -27.20 -7.26 24.65
N TRP A 183 -26.10 -8.00 24.79
CA TRP A 183 -25.63 -9.02 23.85
C TRP A 183 -26.72 -9.98 23.36
N ASN A 184 -27.61 -10.42 24.29
CA ASN A 184 -28.65 -11.36 23.96
C ASN A 184 -29.74 -10.80 23.01
N SER A 185 -29.88 -9.48 22.92
CA SER A 185 -30.82 -8.81 22.03
C SER A 185 -30.28 -8.64 20.59
N LEU A 186 -28.98 -8.87 20.36
CA LEU A 186 -28.36 -8.77 19.05
C LEU A 186 -28.84 -9.91 18.13
N SER A 187 -28.98 -9.62 16.85
CA SER A 187 -29.18 -10.63 15.81
C SER A 187 -27.99 -11.59 15.71
N ASP A 188 -28.17 -12.75 15.12
CA ASP A 188 -27.10 -13.74 14.96
C ASP A 188 -25.94 -13.19 14.11
N GLN A 189 -26.23 -12.35 13.11
CA GLN A 189 -25.21 -11.69 12.30
C GLN A 189 -24.42 -10.67 13.11
N GLU A 190 -25.09 -9.80 13.88
CA GLU A 190 -24.42 -8.84 14.76
C GLU A 190 -23.56 -9.56 15.81
N LYS A 191 -24.04 -10.66 16.41
CA LYS A 191 -23.23 -11.46 17.35
C LYS A 191 -21.98 -12.01 16.70
N LYS A 192 -22.08 -12.48 15.45
CA LYS A 192 -20.92 -12.99 14.70
C LYS A 192 -19.91 -11.88 14.44
N ASP A 193 -20.37 -10.75 13.92
CA ASP A 193 -19.51 -9.60 13.59
C ASP A 193 -18.84 -9.03 14.86
N PHE A 194 -19.60 -8.86 15.93
CA PHE A 194 -19.08 -8.37 17.21
C PHE A 194 -18.05 -9.33 17.82
N LYS A 195 -18.29 -10.65 17.75
CA LYS A 195 -17.28 -11.63 18.20
C LYS A 195 -15.98 -11.46 17.46
N GLU A 196 -16.02 -11.36 16.14
CA GLU A 196 -14.84 -11.19 15.30
C GLU A 196 -14.11 -9.89 15.66
N TRP A 197 -14.84 -8.78 15.79
CA TRP A 197 -14.26 -7.48 16.13
C TRP A 197 -13.70 -7.41 17.56
N LEU A 198 -14.38 -8.01 18.54
CA LEU A 198 -13.90 -8.09 19.91
C LEU A 198 -12.61 -8.94 20.01
N ILE A 199 -12.55 -10.07 19.32
CA ILE A 199 -11.33 -10.88 19.24
C ILE A 199 -10.20 -10.06 18.59
N SER A 200 -10.50 -9.29 17.54
CA SER A 200 -9.52 -8.42 16.88
C SER A 200 -8.96 -7.37 17.83
N ILE A 201 -9.78 -6.64 18.61
CA ILE A 201 -9.27 -5.65 19.55
C ILE A 201 -8.44 -6.26 20.68
N CYS A 202 -8.76 -7.45 21.15
CA CYS A 202 -7.93 -8.18 22.09
C CYS A 202 -6.59 -8.56 21.45
N HIS A 203 -6.61 -9.09 20.23
CA HIS A 203 -5.40 -9.46 19.49
C HIS A 203 -4.45 -8.27 19.22
N ASN A 204 -5.00 -7.06 19.04
CA ASN A 204 -4.20 -5.84 18.92
C ASN A 204 -3.35 -5.55 20.17
N ASN A 205 -3.68 -6.12 21.33
CA ASN A 205 -2.91 -6.05 22.57
C ASN A 205 -1.83 -7.14 22.67
N TRP A 206 -1.40 -7.72 21.53
CA TRP A 206 -0.35 -8.76 21.46
C TRP A 206 -0.74 -10.08 22.10
N ILE A 207 -2.02 -10.34 22.29
CA ILE A 207 -2.56 -11.60 22.81
C ILE A 207 -2.90 -12.49 21.60
N ASP A 208 -2.60 -13.76 21.65
CA ASP A 208 -2.93 -14.68 20.57
C ASP A 208 -4.45 -14.83 20.39
N LYS A 209 -4.89 -15.03 19.15
CA LYS A 209 -6.33 -15.08 18.82
C LYS A 209 -7.07 -16.16 19.56
N SER A 210 -6.46 -17.32 19.82
CA SER A 210 -7.11 -18.44 20.50
C SER A 210 -7.35 -18.11 21.98
N SER A 211 -6.43 -17.43 22.63
CA SER A 211 -6.59 -16.91 23.99
C SER A 211 -7.69 -15.85 24.05
N CYS A 212 -7.69 -14.89 23.11
CA CYS A 212 -8.74 -13.88 23.00
C CYS A 212 -10.12 -14.50 22.80
N GLN A 213 -10.22 -15.53 21.96
CA GLN A 213 -11.48 -16.24 21.74
C GLN A 213 -11.97 -16.95 23.00
N SER A 214 -11.10 -17.69 23.67
CA SER A 214 -11.43 -18.43 24.88
C SER A 214 -11.88 -17.51 26.02
N GLU A 215 -11.19 -16.37 26.17
CA GLU A 215 -11.55 -15.36 27.16
C GLU A 215 -12.89 -14.70 26.84
N LEU A 216 -13.13 -14.29 25.59
CA LEU A 216 -14.39 -13.72 25.17
C LEU A 216 -15.57 -14.72 25.38
N GLU A 217 -15.37 -15.99 25.08
CA GLU A 217 -16.40 -17.02 25.31
C GLU A 217 -16.76 -17.14 26.80
N ASN A 218 -15.78 -17.07 27.71
CA ASN A 218 -16.02 -17.06 29.15
C ASN A 218 -16.82 -15.81 29.58
N GLU A 219 -16.40 -14.63 29.12
CA GLU A 219 -17.07 -13.37 29.43
C GLU A 219 -18.51 -13.32 28.87
N LEU A 220 -18.75 -13.96 27.74
CA LEU A 220 -20.12 -14.10 27.19
C LEU A 220 -21.02 -15.01 28.04
N VAL A 221 -20.49 -16.11 28.60
CA VAL A 221 -21.22 -16.97 29.52
C VAL A 221 -21.60 -16.22 30.81
N GLU A 222 -20.71 -15.35 31.28
CA GLU A 222 -20.92 -14.51 32.47
C GLU A 222 -21.72 -13.23 32.20
N ASN A 223 -22.18 -12.99 30.96
CA ASN A 223 -22.82 -11.75 30.49
C ASN A 223 -21.98 -10.50 30.74
N SER A 224 -20.67 -10.61 30.63
CA SER A 224 -19.67 -9.57 30.91
C SER A 224 -18.86 -9.12 29.65
N ALA A 225 -19.41 -9.31 28.45
CA ALA A 225 -18.76 -8.90 27.19
C ALA A 225 -18.33 -7.42 27.18
N LEU A 226 -19.06 -6.53 27.88
CA LEU A 226 -18.67 -5.12 28.01
C LEU A 226 -17.36 -4.95 28.78
N LYS A 227 -17.06 -5.79 29.77
CA LYS A 227 -15.80 -5.79 30.49
C LYS A 227 -14.66 -6.11 29.55
N PHE A 228 -14.79 -7.15 28.73
CA PHE A 228 -13.82 -7.54 27.71
C PHE A 228 -13.56 -6.38 26.75
N TYR A 229 -14.61 -5.75 26.21
CA TYR A 229 -14.48 -4.59 25.32
C TYR A 229 -13.67 -3.46 25.96
N LYS A 230 -14.00 -3.07 27.19
CA LYS A 230 -13.32 -1.97 27.91
C LYS A 230 -11.86 -2.28 28.24
N GLU A 231 -11.54 -3.54 28.49
CA GLU A 231 -10.19 -3.99 28.79
C GLU A 231 -9.26 -3.79 27.60
N TYR A 232 -9.71 -4.13 26.39
CA TYR A 232 -8.85 -4.16 25.21
C TYR A 232 -8.98 -2.93 24.29
N LEU A 233 -9.98 -2.07 24.50
CA LEU A 233 -10.27 -0.92 23.65
C LEU A 233 -9.08 0.04 23.52
N ASN A 234 -8.50 0.44 24.66
CA ASN A 234 -7.44 1.46 24.67
C ASN A 234 -6.19 1.01 23.91
N GLY A 235 -5.74 -0.23 24.13
CA GLY A 235 -4.57 -0.75 23.40
C GLY A 235 -4.83 -0.89 21.90
N SER A 236 -6.07 -1.25 21.51
CA SER A 236 -6.45 -1.29 20.11
C SER A 236 -6.52 0.11 19.47
N GLN A 237 -7.00 1.12 20.22
CA GLN A 237 -6.97 2.51 19.80
C GLN A 237 -5.54 3.02 19.61
N GLU A 238 -4.62 2.66 20.52
CA GLU A 238 -3.21 3.00 20.38
C GLU A 238 -2.60 2.33 19.15
N MET A 239 -2.92 1.06 18.89
CA MET A 239 -2.50 0.36 17.67
C MET A 239 -3.00 1.07 16.41
N TYR A 240 -4.26 1.51 16.39
CA TYR A 240 -4.81 2.30 15.29
C TYR A 240 -4.06 3.62 15.10
N ASN A 241 -3.79 4.36 16.19
CA ASN A 241 -3.09 5.64 16.15
C ASN A 241 -1.64 5.50 15.65
N GLU A 242 -0.99 4.35 15.92
CA GLU A 242 0.38 4.08 15.48
C GLU A 242 0.56 4.14 13.95
N PHE A 243 -0.50 3.97 13.16
CA PHE A 243 -0.45 4.13 11.70
C PHE A 243 -0.32 5.59 11.24
N TYR A 244 -0.54 6.55 12.13
CA TYR A 244 -0.53 7.98 11.83
C TYR A 244 0.57 8.75 12.56
N LYS A 245 1.25 8.12 13.51
CA LYS A 245 2.29 8.76 14.32
C LYS A 245 3.64 8.75 13.62
N ILE A 246 4.34 9.87 13.72
CA ILE A 246 5.73 9.98 13.27
C ILE A 246 6.63 9.06 14.10
N ARG A 247 7.45 8.28 13.41
CA ARG A 247 8.48 7.41 13.98
C ARG A 247 9.84 7.82 13.42
N GLY A 248 10.79 8.11 14.29
CA GLY A 248 12.11 8.53 13.85
C GLY A 248 12.15 9.97 13.30
N ALA A 249 11.63 10.93 14.08
CA ALA A 249 11.67 12.34 13.74
C ALA A 249 13.12 12.82 13.47
N ARG A 250 13.31 13.55 12.39
CA ARG A 250 14.59 14.14 11.98
C ARG A 250 14.92 15.38 12.82
N SER A 251 16.22 15.62 13.02
CA SER A 251 16.69 16.77 13.81
C SER A 251 17.10 17.98 12.96
N ASP A 252 17.13 17.85 11.65
CA ASP A 252 17.61 18.90 10.72
C ASP A 252 16.51 19.81 10.18
N LEU A 253 15.25 19.54 10.46
CA LEU A 253 14.10 20.36 10.07
C LEU A 253 14.01 21.62 10.93
N LYS A 254 13.71 22.76 10.31
CA LYS A 254 13.63 24.05 10.99
C LYS A 254 12.30 24.75 10.74
N TRP A 255 11.63 25.08 11.82
CA TRP A 255 10.45 25.91 11.75
C TRP A 255 10.80 27.40 11.81
N ILE A 256 10.14 28.18 10.96
CA ILE A 256 10.20 29.64 11.02
C ILE A 256 8.78 30.15 11.14
N SER A 257 8.51 30.95 12.18
CA SER A 257 7.25 31.61 12.42
C SER A 257 7.05 32.74 11.41
N THR A 258 6.64 32.38 10.21
CA THR A 258 6.22 33.27 9.13
C THR A 258 4.72 33.14 8.91
N ASN A 259 4.14 33.96 8.06
CA ASN A 259 2.76 33.75 7.60
C ASN A 259 2.79 33.45 6.08
N PRO A 260 2.53 32.21 5.65
CA PRO A 260 2.20 31.01 6.45
C PRO A 260 3.40 30.46 7.23
N LEU A 261 3.12 29.75 8.32
CA LEU A 261 4.11 29.01 9.11
C LEU A 261 4.86 28.02 8.22
N THR A 262 6.18 28.09 8.20
CA THR A 262 6.96 27.34 7.23
C THR A 262 7.96 26.41 7.89
N LEU A 263 7.88 25.11 7.55
CA LEU A 263 8.89 24.11 7.87
C LEU A 263 9.93 24.08 6.73
N PHE A 264 11.15 24.49 7.04
CA PHE A 264 12.26 24.37 6.12
C PHE A 264 12.89 22.99 6.24
N ALA A 265 12.92 22.28 5.13
CA ALA A 265 13.45 20.94 5.03
C ALA A 265 14.70 20.92 4.13
N PRO A 266 15.88 20.69 4.68
CA PRO A 266 17.10 20.58 3.90
C PRO A 266 16.98 19.46 2.86
N PHE A 267 17.34 19.78 1.61
CA PHE A 267 17.35 18.83 0.50
C PHE A 267 18.59 19.06 -0.35
N VAL A 268 19.28 17.99 -0.76
CA VAL A 268 20.44 18.10 -1.62
C VAL A 268 20.03 18.68 -2.97
N THR A 269 20.72 19.70 -3.43
CA THR A 269 20.46 20.30 -4.75
C THR A 269 20.58 19.23 -5.83
N PRO A 270 19.50 18.93 -6.58
CA PRO A 270 19.54 17.96 -7.66
C PRO A 270 20.47 18.40 -8.81
N GLU A 271 20.97 17.43 -9.58
CA GLU A 271 21.88 17.67 -10.71
C GLU A 271 21.27 18.59 -11.80
N THR A 272 19.94 18.55 -11.95
CA THR A 272 19.24 19.34 -12.96
C THR A 272 18.16 20.23 -12.37
N LYS A 273 17.98 21.40 -12.99
CA LYS A 273 16.89 22.33 -12.64
C LYS A 273 15.51 21.71 -12.85
N THR A 274 15.37 20.82 -13.82
CA THR A 274 14.12 20.09 -14.09
C THR A 274 13.70 19.24 -12.88
N ILE A 275 14.63 18.45 -12.33
CA ILE A 275 14.36 17.64 -11.12
C ILE A 275 14.04 18.54 -9.93
N GLN A 276 14.80 19.64 -9.75
CA GLN A 276 14.55 20.58 -8.67
C GLN A 276 13.13 21.17 -8.74
N THR A 277 12.71 21.62 -9.91
CA THR A 277 11.37 22.17 -10.13
C THR A 277 10.30 21.10 -9.90
N TRP A 278 10.51 19.89 -10.40
CA TRP A 278 9.61 18.76 -10.19
C TRP A 278 9.43 18.40 -8.70
N LEU A 279 10.49 18.43 -7.89
CA LEU A 279 10.39 18.21 -6.44
C LEU A 279 9.55 19.29 -5.77
N ILE A 280 9.78 20.57 -6.12
CA ILE A 280 9.00 21.70 -5.60
C ILE A 280 7.51 21.52 -5.96
N ASP A 281 7.21 21.29 -7.23
CA ASP A 281 5.85 21.20 -7.75
C ASP A 281 5.07 20.00 -7.20
N ASN A 282 5.74 18.98 -6.68
CA ASN A 282 5.09 17.82 -6.12
C ASN A 282 5.14 17.77 -4.59
N ILE A 283 6.27 18.07 -3.97
CA ILE A 283 6.41 18.00 -2.51
C ILE A 283 5.82 19.24 -1.84
N GLU A 284 6.26 20.45 -2.23
CA GLU A 284 5.76 21.66 -1.58
C GLU A 284 4.28 21.93 -1.88
N ASP A 285 3.78 21.50 -3.05
CA ASP A 285 2.37 21.63 -3.40
C ASP A 285 1.48 20.72 -2.59
N GLU A 286 1.91 19.51 -2.26
CA GLU A 286 1.15 18.56 -1.45
C GLU A 286 1.29 18.84 0.05
N TRP A 287 2.53 19.07 0.55
CA TRP A 287 2.82 19.21 1.97
C TRP A 287 2.51 20.64 2.49
N LYS A 288 1.23 21.02 2.46
CA LYS A 288 0.68 22.30 2.96
C LYS A 288 -0.70 22.09 3.56
N TRP A 289 -1.02 22.84 4.62
CA TRP A 289 -2.33 22.79 5.28
C TRP A 289 -2.70 24.14 5.88
N LYS A 290 -3.77 24.78 5.39
CA LYS A 290 -4.21 26.13 5.89
C LYS A 290 -3.02 27.12 5.88
N ASP A 291 -2.63 27.58 7.06
CA ASP A 291 -1.55 28.55 7.28
C ASP A 291 -0.16 27.91 7.45
N TRP A 292 0.00 26.66 7.02
CA TRP A 292 1.24 25.92 7.12
C TRP A 292 1.69 25.37 5.77
N LYS A 293 3.00 25.28 5.58
CA LYS A 293 3.61 24.63 4.41
C LYS A 293 5.01 24.12 4.71
N ILE A 294 5.45 23.14 3.91
CA ILE A 294 6.87 22.79 3.79
C ILE A 294 7.52 23.66 2.71
N LYS A 295 8.81 23.93 2.89
CA LYS A 295 9.67 24.50 1.88
C LYS A 295 10.98 23.72 1.82
N LEU A 296 11.34 23.22 0.63
CA LEU A 296 12.60 22.57 0.39
C LEU A 296 13.71 23.61 0.36
N ASP A 297 14.72 23.43 1.22
CA ASP A 297 15.91 24.26 1.30
C ASP A 297 17.06 23.53 0.61
N PHE A 298 17.28 23.87 -0.67
CA PHE A 298 18.29 23.19 -1.49
C PHE A 298 19.70 23.63 -1.11
N THR A 299 20.46 22.65 -0.62
CA THR A 299 21.82 22.87 -0.12
C THR A 299 22.83 21.96 -0.83
N GLU A 300 24.13 22.18 -0.57
CA GLU A 300 25.16 21.22 -0.93
C GLU A 300 24.95 19.89 -0.19
N ASN A 301 25.52 18.81 -0.74
CA ASN A 301 25.40 17.48 -0.15
C ASN A 301 26.16 17.43 1.19
N ASN A 302 25.41 17.41 2.28
CA ASN A 302 25.91 17.19 3.64
C ASN A 302 25.42 15.83 4.14
N PHE A 303 26.21 15.19 4.98
CA PHE A 303 25.83 13.91 5.59
C PHE A 303 24.47 14.03 6.29
N GLY A 304 23.52 13.16 5.91
CA GLY A 304 22.18 13.12 6.50
C GLY A 304 21.13 14.03 5.83
N THR A 305 21.52 14.90 4.88
CA THR A 305 20.54 15.71 4.12
C THR A 305 19.71 14.84 3.18
N THR A 306 18.42 15.11 3.09
CA THR A 306 17.52 14.38 2.17
C THR A 306 17.94 14.56 0.73
N HIS A 307 17.94 13.49 -0.02
CA HIS A 307 18.24 13.47 -1.45
C HIS A 307 17.41 12.43 -2.19
N VAL A 308 17.31 12.59 -3.50
CA VAL A 308 16.65 11.62 -4.37
C VAL A 308 17.66 10.91 -5.25
N VAL A 309 17.54 9.59 -5.35
CA VAL A 309 18.36 8.74 -6.23
C VAL A 309 17.45 8.11 -7.28
N PHE A 310 17.80 8.26 -8.55
CA PHE A 310 17.08 7.65 -9.65
C PHE A 310 17.82 6.39 -10.12
N THR A 311 17.21 5.22 -9.90
CA THR A 311 17.79 3.92 -10.27
C THR A 311 16.85 3.19 -11.25
N PRO A 312 17.31 2.79 -12.44
CA PRO A 312 16.46 2.12 -13.43
C PRO A 312 15.82 0.86 -12.88
N GLY A 313 14.50 0.76 -12.95
CA GLY A 313 13.71 -0.39 -12.48
C GLY A 313 13.74 -0.60 -10.98
N ALA A 314 14.08 0.43 -10.20
CA ALA A 314 13.93 0.37 -8.75
C ALA A 314 12.45 0.43 -8.35
N THR A 315 12.09 -0.27 -7.28
CA THR A 315 10.85 0.01 -6.57
C THR A 315 11.07 1.28 -5.75
N PRO A 316 10.23 2.30 -5.86
CA PRO A 316 10.35 3.49 -5.03
C PRO A 316 10.28 3.16 -3.54
N HIS A 317 11.14 3.78 -2.76
CA HIS A 317 11.20 3.62 -1.31
C HIS A 317 12.12 4.66 -0.66
N VAL A 318 12.00 4.80 0.65
CA VAL A 318 12.95 5.53 1.51
C VAL A 318 13.80 4.52 2.28
N ASN A 319 15.06 4.85 2.56
CA ASN A 319 16.00 3.99 3.31
C ASN A 319 15.63 3.77 4.79
N GLY A 320 14.40 4.09 5.18
CA GLY A 320 13.79 3.88 6.50
C GLY A 320 12.95 5.07 6.93
N LEU A 321 12.11 4.90 7.95
CA LEU A 321 11.30 5.99 8.50
C LEU A 321 12.20 7.08 9.10
N GLY A 322 12.00 8.33 8.69
CA GLY A 322 12.90 9.44 9.02
C GLY A 322 14.24 9.37 8.26
N GLY A 323 14.34 8.50 7.26
CA GLY A 323 15.50 8.36 6.41
C GLY A 323 15.72 9.57 5.50
N ASN A 324 16.87 9.62 4.84
CA ASN A 324 17.29 10.76 4.02
C ASN A 324 17.49 10.42 2.55
N GLU A 325 17.36 9.17 2.13
CA GLU A 325 17.48 8.75 0.74
C GLU A 325 16.15 8.26 0.20
N ILE A 326 15.66 8.94 -0.83
CA ILE A 326 14.47 8.56 -1.59
C ILE A 326 14.93 7.91 -2.89
N THR A 327 14.66 6.63 -3.08
CA THR A 327 14.93 5.93 -4.34
C THR A 327 13.70 6.02 -5.25
N MET A 328 13.89 6.44 -6.50
CA MET A 328 12.85 6.50 -7.54
C MET A 328 13.26 5.69 -8.77
N ASP A 329 12.29 5.25 -9.56
CA ASP A 329 12.55 4.51 -10.81
C ASP A 329 12.94 5.45 -11.95
N ALA A 330 14.22 5.44 -12.35
CA ALA A 330 14.74 6.22 -13.48
C ALA A 330 14.14 5.81 -14.84
N SER A 331 13.49 4.65 -14.94
CA SER A 331 12.84 4.20 -16.18
C SER A 331 11.49 4.89 -16.44
N ARG A 332 10.99 5.67 -15.48
CA ARG A 332 9.71 6.38 -15.58
C ARG A 332 9.94 7.86 -15.86
N PRO A 333 9.17 8.43 -16.81
CA PRO A 333 9.16 9.87 -16.99
C PRO A 333 8.71 10.60 -15.71
N LEU A 334 9.31 11.75 -15.43
CA LEU A 334 8.91 12.58 -14.26
C LEU A 334 7.46 13.05 -14.35
N GLU A 335 6.95 13.20 -15.57
CA GLU A 335 5.57 13.59 -15.88
C GLU A 335 4.56 12.46 -15.65
N ASP A 336 5.05 11.20 -15.50
CA ASP A 336 4.18 10.07 -15.21
C ASP A 336 3.41 10.33 -13.91
N TYR A 337 2.09 10.11 -13.99
CA TYR A 337 1.19 10.28 -12.87
C TYR A 337 1.66 9.52 -11.62
N SER A 338 2.08 8.28 -11.80
CA SER A 338 2.54 7.46 -10.68
C SER A 338 3.84 8.00 -10.04
N ALA A 339 4.79 8.54 -10.82
CA ALA A 339 6.00 9.13 -10.29
C ALA A 339 5.71 10.35 -9.41
N ARG A 340 4.78 11.22 -9.85
CA ARG A 340 4.37 12.42 -9.10
C ARG A 340 3.71 12.07 -7.77
N TRP A 341 2.83 11.09 -7.76
CA TRP A 341 2.15 10.65 -6.54
C TRP A 341 3.09 9.92 -5.59
N THR A 342 3.96 9.09 -6.15
CA THR A 342 4.95 8.34 -5.36
C THR A 342 5.89 9.27 -4.61
N ILE A 343 6.48 10.29 -5.26
CA ILE A 343 7.42 11.18 -4.56
C ILE A 343 6.80 11.93 -3.39
N ARG A 344 5.50 12.26 -3.46
CA ARG A 344 4.77 12.90 -2.35
C ARG A 344 4.65 11.97 -1.15
N HIS A 345 4.34 10.71 -1.40
CA HIS A 345 4.22 9.65 -0.40
C HIS A 345 5.59 9.32 0.20
N GLU A 346 6.59 9.02 -0.62
CA GLU A 346 7.95 8.71 -0.15
C GLU A 346 8.55 9.86 0.67
N TYR A 347 8.25 11.10 0.32
CA TYR A 347 8.67 12.24 1.13
C TYR A 347 8.07 12.20 2.55
N GLY A 348 6.86 11.70 2.71
CA GLY A 348 6.26 11.47 4.03
C GLY A 348 7.07 10.52 4.90
N HIS A 349 7.64 9.47 4.32
CA HIS A 349 8.54 8.56 5.03
C HIS A 349 9.83 9.27 5.50
N THR A 350 10.34 10.24 4.76
CA THR A 350 11.49 11.05 5.21
C THR A 350 11.14 11.93 6.42
N LEU A 351 9.86 12.27 6.58
CA LEU A 351 9.35 12.98 7.75
C LEU A 351 9.01 12.03 8.92
N GLY A 352 9.17 10.73 8.73
CA GLY A 352 8.94 9.71 9.75
C GLY A 352 7.54 9.12 9.79
N PHE A 353 6.65 9.47 8.87
CA PHE A 353 5.32 8.85 8.77
C PHE A 353 5.42 7.40 8.28
N PRO A 354 4.78 6.44 8.95
CA PRO A 354 4.66 5.08 8.45
C PRO A 354 3.58 4.98 7.36
N ASP A 355 3.59 3.87 6.63
CA ASP A 355 2.45 3.48 5.83
C ASP A 355 1.22 3.24 6.69
N CYS A 356 0.05 3.66 6.22
CA CYS A 356 -1.22 3.36 6.88
C CYS A 356 -2.07 2.37 6.09
N TYR A 357 -1.45 1.27 5.70
CA TYR A 357 -2.12 0.08 5.19
C TYR A 357 -1.66 -1.16 5.97
N VAL A 358 -2.45 -2.20 5.89
CA VAL A 358 -2.24 -3.45 6.62
C VAL A 358 -2.16 -4.60 5.63
N GLU A 359 -1.18 -5.47 5.81
CA GLU A 359 -1.08 -6.74 5.10
C GLU A 359 -0.60 -7.82 6.07
N PHE A 360 -1.36 -8.91 6.16
CA PHE A 360 -1.02 -10.04 7.00
C PHE A 360 -1.56 -11.36 6.42
N TYR A 361 -1.03 -12.47 6.92
CA TYR A 361 -1.52 -13.81 6.59
C TYR A 361 -2.40 -14.34 7.72
N ASP A 362 -3.65 -14.67 7.37
CA ASP A 362 -4.57 -15.37 8.26
C ASP A 362 -4.32 -16.87 8.14
N THR A 363 -3.76 -17.46 9.19
CA THR A 363 -3.38 -18.88 9.21
C THR A 363 -4.58 -19.82 9.25
N ASP A 364 -5.70 -19.39 9.83
CA ASP A 364 -6.90 -20.22 9.96
C ASP A 364 -7.63 -20.34 8.62
N ARG A 365 -7.62 -19.27 7.83
CA ARG A 365 -8.26 -19.19 6.51
C ARG A 365 -7.29 -19.47 5.35
N GLU A 366 -5.99 -19.56 5.63
CA GLU A 366 -4.92 -19.73 4.64
C GLU A 366 -4.94 -18.67 3.52
N ILE A 367 -5.20 -17.40 3.89
CA ILE A 367 -5.28 -16.26 2.96
C ILE A 367 -4.41 -15.09 3.42
N ILE A 368 -3.93 -14.31 2.46
CA ILE A 368 -3.41 -12.97 2.74
C ILE A 368 -4.58 -11.99 2.71
N ILE A 369 -4.61 -11.13 3.71
CA ILE A 369 -5.58 -10.02 3.83
C ILE A 369 -4.81 -8.73 3.75
N ASN A 370 -5.24 -7.82 2.88
CA ASN A 370 -4.68 -6.48 2.83
C ASN A 370 -5.75 -5.41 2.63
N TYR A 371 -5.49 -4.22 3.16
CA TYR A 371 -6.36 -3.05 3.03
C TYR A 371 -5.63 -1.75 3.40
N GLN A 372 -6.13 -0.65 2.89
CA GLN A 372 -5.74 0.71 3.27
C GLN A 372 -6.74 1.25 4.29
N ILE A 373 -6.23 1.90 5.34
CA ILE A 373 -7.09 2.36 6.45
C ILE A 373 -7.91 3.59 6.02
N ASP A 374 -7.31 4.47 5.22
CA ASP A 374 -7.95 5.70 4.75
C ASP A 374 -7.44 6.06 3.33
N LEU A 375 -8.27 5.83 2.33
CA LEU A 375 -7.90 6.04 0.91
C LEU A 375 -7.61 7.51 0.57
N ASP A 376 -8.13 8.44 1.35
CA ASP A 376 -7.89 9.88 1.15
C ASP A 376 -6.63 10.38 1.87
N ASN A 377 -5.95 9.51 2.61
CA ASN A 377 -4.73 9.85 3.33
C ASN A 377 -3.50 9.52 2.48
N LEU A 378 -2.58 10.49 2.33
CA LEU A 378 -1.37 10.37 1.52
C LEU A 378 -0.48 9.17 1.90
N MET A 379 -0.42 8.82 3.19
CA MET A 379 0.41 7.70 3.67
C MET A 379 -0.29 6.34 3.56
N CYS A 380 -1.60 6.32 3.30
CA CYS A 380 -2.36 5.09 3.06
C CYS A 380 -2.47 4.76 1.57
N SER A 381 -2.53 5.80 0.74
CA SER A 381 -2.74 5.70 -0.70
C SER A 381 -1.87 6.72 -1.42
N ARG A 382 -1.23 6.32 -2.52
CA ARG A 382 -0.48 7.26 -3.37
C ARG A 382 -1.34 8.40 -3.91
N ARG A 383 -2.68 8.22 -3.93
CA ARG A 383 -3.65 9.22 -4.39
C ARG A 383 -4.25 10.04 -3.26
N GLY A 384 -3.97 9.66 -2.03
CA GLY A 384 -4.40 10.41 -0.87
C GLY A 384 -3.74 11.77 -0.81
N HIS A 385 -4.26 12.61 0.07
CA HIS A 385 -3.77 13.96 0.29
C HIS A 385 -3.34 14.16 1.73
N LEU A 386 -2.59 15.22 1.96
CA LEU A 386 -2.27 15.67 3.30
C LEU A 386 -3.56 15.98 4.07
N LYS A 387 -3.64 15.52 5.31
CA LYS A 387 -4.77 15.76 6.23
C LYS A 387 -4.32 16.56 7.47
N GLU A 388 -5.27 17.08 8.20
CA GLU A 388 -5.00 17.80 9.45
C GLU A 388 -4.22 16.97 10.46
N THR A 389 -4.45 15.66 10.48
CA THR A 389 -3.73 14.72 11.35
C THR A 389 -2.21 14.70 11.08
N HIS A 390 -1.79 14.80 9.83
CA HIS A 390 -0.36 14.92 9.50
C HIS A 390 0.22 16.23 10.03
N PHE A 391 -0.52 17.34 9.93
CA PHE A 391 -0.07 18.62 10.45
C PHE A 391 0.07 18.60 11.98
N ILE A 392 -0.89 17.99 12.69
CA ILE A 392 -0.83 17.83 14.15
C ILE A 392 0.42 17.03 14.54
N GLU A 393 0.66 15.90 13.90
CA GLU A 393 1.84 15.05 14.14
C GLU A 393 3.16 15.79 13.85
N LEU A 394 3.22 16.54 12.75
CA LEU A 394 4.39 17.36 12.43
C LEU A 394 4.61 18.43 13.51
N LYS A 395 3.54 19.06 13.97
CA LYS A 395 3.62 20.06 15.02
C LYS A 395 4.13 19.47 16.33
N GLU A 396 3.61 18.33 16.75
CA GLU A 396 4.02 17.66 17.99
C GLU A 396 5.47 17.17 17.97
N ASN A 397 5.95 16.74 16.81
CA ASN A 397 7.30 16.16 16.70
C ASN A 397 8.38 17.18 16.34
N TYR A 398 8.06 18.22 15.58
CA TYR A 398 9.04 19.14 15.02
C TYR A 398 8.95 20.58 15.53
N PHE A 399 7.81 21.01 16.10
CA PHE A 399 7.67 22.31 16.77
C PHE A 399 8.10 22.21 18.23
N LYS A 400 9.37 22.03 18.45
CA LYS A 400 9.93 22.11 19.81
C LYS A 400 10.59 23.49 19.92
N ASP A 401 10.05 24.32 20.84
CA ASP A 401 10.64 25.59 21.25
C ASP A 401 12.05 25.38 21.86
#